data_d919284b68e65575f7467220f96cedb8
#
_entry.id   d919284b68e65575f7467220f96cedb8
#
_cell.length_a   1.000
_cell.length_b   1.000
_cell.length_c   1.000
_cell.angle_alpha   90.00
_cell.angle_beta   90.00
_cell.angle_gamma   90.00
#
_symmetry.space_group_name_H-M   'P 1'
#
loop_
_entity.id
_entity.type
_entity.pdbx_description
1 polymer ?
#
loop_
_entity_poly.entity_id
_entity_poly.type
_entity_poly.pdbx_seq_one_letter_code
_entity_poly.pdbx_strand_id
1 'polypeptide(L)'
;MTLFVLDASVAVKWFLLSAEPLKPEAMALLARRMEGEIEFIVPDLFWAELGNILWKATRQARCTAPQAEGFLDKAREQDLPTVPSEELLNKALAIAGEHNRSFYDGLYLALAVTEKIEMITADERLANAVSSHLPVRWLGYL
;
A
#
# COMPACT_ATOMS: atom_id res chain seq x y z
N MET A 1 15.18 5.86 -11.72
CA MET A 1 14.23 5.87 -10.57
C MET A 1 13.37 4.63 -10.64
N THR A 2 13.25 3.90 -9.54
CA THR A 2 12.44 2.69 -9.47
C THR A 2 11.01 3.04 -9.03
N LEU A 3 10.02 2.49 -9.74
CA LEU A 3 8.61 2.71 -9.45
C LEU A 3 8.01 1.47 -8.77
N PHE A 4 7.21 1.67 -7.73
CA PHE A 4 6.52 0.60 -7.01
C PHE A 4 5.04 0.92 -6.84
N VAL A 5 4.21 -0.12 -6.76
CA VAL A 5 2.85 0.01 -6.26
C VAL A 5 2.91 -0.05 -4.74
N LEU A 6 2.35 0.95 -4.07
CA LEU A 6 2.39 1.06 -2.61
C LEU A 6 1.07 0.59 -2.01
N ASP A 7 1.14 -0.41 -1.13
CA ASP A 7 -0.02 -0.85 -0.35
C ASP A 7 -0.26 0.12 0.83
N ALA A 8 -1.51 0.39 1.14
CA ALA A 8 -1.89 1.23 2.28
C ALA A 8 -1.32 0.69 3.60
N SER A 9 -1.14 -0.62 3.72
CA SER A 9 -0.53 -1.26 4.90
C SER A 9 0.90 -0.77 5.17
N VAL A 10 1.62 -0.33 4.14
CA VAL A 10 2.97 0.24 4.28
C VAL A 10 2.87 1.72 4.63
N ALA A 11 2.08 2.48 3.89
CA ALA A 11 1.99 3.93 4.05
C ALA A 11 1.51 4.34 5.45
N VAL A 12 0.59 3.59 6.04
CA VAL A 12 0.07 3.91 7.37
C VAL A 12 1.17 3.92 8.43
N LYS A 13 2.22 3.14 8.24
CA LYS A 13 3.36 3.07 9.18
C LYS A 13 4.16 4.37 9.21
N TRP A 14 4.06 5.20 8.18
CA TRP A 14 4.72 6.51 8.17
C TRP A 14 4.09 7.48 9.16
N PHE A 15 2.84 7.29 9.50
CA PHE A 15 2.04 8.26 10.25
C PHE A 15 1.74 7.82 11.68
N LEU A 16 1.44 6.53 11.90
CA LEU A 16 1.09 6.03 13.23
C LEU A 16 2.29 6.14 14.18
N LEU A 17 2.07 6.77 15.34
CA LEU A 17 3.10 7.00 16.35
C LEU A 17 3.29 5.80 17.28
N SER A 18 2.30 4.90 17.37
CA SER A 18 2.41 3.69 18.17
C SER A 18 3.42 2.72 17.56
N ALA A 19 3.91 1.76 18.35
CA ALA A 19 4.82 0.75 17.87
C ALA A 19 4.20 -0.04 16.72
N GLU A 20 4.79 0.08 15.53
CA GLU A 20 4.37 -0.60 14.32
C GLU A 20 5.44 -1.59 13.89
N PRO A 21 5.04 -2.85 13.56
CA PRO A 21 5.99 -3.80 12.96
C PRO A 21 6.57 -3.21 11.67
N LEU A 22 7.86 -3.42 11.44
CA LEU A 22 8.54 -2.98 10.22
C LEU A 22 8.49 -1.46 9.98
N LYS A 23 8.29 -0.67 11.02
CA LYS A 23 8.31 0.80 10.88
C LYS A 23 9.64 1.32 10.36
N PRO A 24 10.82 0.84 10.83
CA PRO A 24 12.09 1.28 10.26
C PRO A 24 12.19 1.04 8.75
N GLU A 25 11.71 -0.12 8.26
CA GLU A 25 11.72 -0.47 6.86
C GLU A 25 10.79 0.46 6.05
N ALA A 26 9.60 0.76 6.59
CA ALA A 26 8.67 1.69 5.95
C ALA A 26 9.24 3.10 5.88
N MET A 27 9.90 3.56 6.95
CA MET A 27 10.52 4.88 7.00
C MET A 27 11.71 4.97 6.03
N ALA A 28 12.47 3.88 5.88
CA ALA A 28 13.57 3.83 4.91
C ALA A 28 13.06 3.98 3.47
N LEU A 29 11.92 3.38 3.15
CA LEU A 29 11.27 3.57 1.84
C LEU A 29 10.89 5.03 1.60
N LEU A 30 10.28 5.66 2.59
CA LEU A 30 9.89 7.07 2.48
C LEU A 30 11.13 7.95 2.25
N ALA A 31 12.22 7.69 2.99
CA ALA A 31 13.47 8.42 2.82
C ALA A 31 14.02 8.28 1.41
N ARG A 32 14.01 7.07 0.84
CA ARG A 32 14.46 6.83 -0.54
C ARG A 32 13.61 7.60 -1.55
N ARG A 33 12.30 7.69 -1.32
CA ARG A 33 11.43 8.51 -2.15
C ARG A 33 11.79 9.99 -2.07
N MET A 34 12.02 10.49 -0.87
CA MET A 34 12.41 11.89 -0.65
C MET A 34 13.74 12.22 -1.31
N GLU A 35 14.63 11.24 -1.44
CA GLU A 35 15.92 11.38 -2.12
C GLU A 35 15.79 11.22 -3.64
N GLY A 36 14.61 10.93 -4.15
CA GLY A 36 14.36 10.76 -5.59
C GLY A 36 14.79 9.43 -6.16
N GLU A 37 15.14 8.45 -5.32
CA GLU A 37 15.56 7.12 -5.78
C GLU A 37 14.40 6.27 -6.26
N ILE A 38 13.23 6.41 -5.63
CA ILE A 38 12.04 5.64 -5.94
C ILE A 38 10.81 6.54 -6.01
N GLU A 39 9.76 6.04 -6.63
CA GLU A 39 8.45 6.67 -6.65
C GLU A 39 7.37 5.61 -6.46
N PHE A 40 6.18 6.03 -6.05
CA PHE A 40 5.05 5.15 -5.83
C PHE A 40 3.88 5.53 -6.73
N ILE A 41 3.10 4.53 -7.14
CA ILE A 41 1.76 4.71 -7.70
C ILE A 41 0.80 3.86 -6.89
N VAL A 42 -0.46 4.25 -6.87
CA VAL A 42 -1.49 3.55 -6.09
C VAL A 42 -2.80 3.45 -6.88
N PRO A 43 -3.58 2.37 -6.69
CA PRO A 43 -4.96 2.39 -7.14
C PRO A 43 -5.78 3.33 -6.24
N ASP A 44 -6.90 3.85 -6.71
CA ASP A 44 -7.73 4.77 -5.90
C ASP A 44 -8.27 4.11 -4.62
N LEU A 45 -8.39 2.80 -4.59
CA LEU A 45 -8.71 2.02 -3.38
C LEU A 45 -7.75 2.32 -2.22
N PHE A 46 -6.49 2.65 -2.52
CA PHE A 46 -5.49 2.98 -1.51
C PHE A 46 -6.00 4.02 -0.51
N TRP A 47 -6.67 5.07 -0.99
CA TRP A 47 -7.15 6.16 -0.14
C TRP A 47 -8.26 5.71 0.80
N ALA A 48 -9.19 4.88 0.30
CA ALA A 48 -10.25 4.32 1.12
C ALA A 48 -9.69 3.36 2.17
N GLU A 49 -8.72 2.54 1.79
CA GLU A 49 -8.09 1.59 2.72
C GLU A 49 -7.29 2.33 3.79
N LEU A 50 -6.51 3.34 3.41
CA LEU A 50 -5.77 4.15 4.37
C LEU A 50 -6.71 4.77 5.40
N GLY A 51 -7.80 5.35 4.93
CA GLY A 51 -8.83 5.92 5.81
C GLY A 51 -9.42 4.87 6.75
N ASN A 52 -9.69 3.67 6.25
CA ASN A 52 -10.25 2.60 7.07
C ASN A 52 -9.26 2.10 8.13
N ILE A 53 -7.97 1.97 7.78
CA ILE A 53 -6.94 1.58 8.74
C ILE A 53 -6.84 2.63 9.86
N LEU A 54 -6.86 3.91 9.52
CA LEU A 54 -6.82 5.00 10.50
C LEU A 54 -8.08 5.04 11.37
N TRP A 55 -9.24 4.76 10.80
CA TRP A 55 -10.48 4.64 11.54
C TRP A 55 -10.39 3.52 12.59
N LYS A 56 -9.90 2.35 12.18
CA LYS A 56 -9.70 1.22 13.12
C LYS A 56 -8.69 1.57 14.20
N ALA A 57 -7.60 2.26 13.85
CA ALA A 57 -6.60 2.70 14.81
C ALA A 57 -7.21 3.66 15.86
N THR A 58 -8.09 4.56 15.44
CA THR A 58 -8.82 5.45 16.33
C THR A 58 -9.69 4.65 17.31
N ARG A 59 -10.42 3.66 16.81
CA ARG A 59 -11.26 2.80 17.65
C ARG A 59 -10.45 1.98 18.64
N GLN A 60 -9.23 1.62 18.30
CA GLN A 60 -8.31 0.87 19.16
C GLN A 60 -7.48 1.78 20.07
N ALA A 61 -7.78 3.08 20.11
CA ALA A 61 -7.06 4.08 20.88
C ALA A 61 -5.56 4.17 20.54
N ARG A 62 -5.17 3.81 19.31
CA ARG A 62 -3.80 3.94 18.82
C ARG A 62 -3.50 5.35 18.30
N CYS A 63 -4.53 6.11 18.01
CA CYS A 63 -4.46 7.53 17.70
C CYS A 63 -5.80 8.19 18.00
N THR A 64 -5.82 9.52 18.06
CA THR A 64 -7.05 10.29 18.23
C THR A 64 -7.67 10.57 16.85
N ALA A 65 -8.97 10.95 16.83
CA ALA A 65 -9.63 11.35 15.58
C ALA A 65 -8.95 12.55 14.92
N PRO A 66 -8.58 13.63 15.64
CA PRO A 66 -7.82 14.72 15.03
C PRO A 66 -6.46 14.28 14.46
N GLN A 67 -5.76 13.36 15.13
CA GLN A 67 -4.52 12.81 14.61
C GLN A 67 -4.74 12.04 13.30
N ALA A 68 -5.80 11.22 13.24
CA ALA A 68 -6.13 10.48 12.02
C ALA A 68 -6.41 11.42 10.84
N GLU A 69 -7.17 12.50 11.07
CA GLU A 69 -7.41 13.52 10.05
C GLU A 69 -6.11 14.16 9.57
N GLY A 70 -5.22 14.51 10.49
CA GLY A 70 -3.91 15.07 10.17
C GLY A 70 -3.05 14.10 9.36
N PHE A 71 -3.11 12.81 9.66
CA PHE A 71 -2.38 11.80 8.90
C PHE A 71 -2.90 11.68 7.46
N LEU A 72 -4.22 11.73 7.26
CA LEU A 72 -4.80 11.76 5.92
C LEU A 72 -4.35 12.99 5.13
N ASP A 73 -4.32 14.14 5.77
CA ASP A 73 -3.86 15.38 5.14
C ASP A 73 -2.40 15.25 4.71
N LYS A 74 -1.53 14.72 5.57
CA LYS A 74 -0.12 14.50 5.26
C LYS A 74 0.04 13.48 4.13
N ALA A 75 -0.78 12.44 4.10
CA ALA A 75 -0.73 11.46 3.02
C ALA A 75 -1.08 12.10 1.67
N ARG A 76 -2.11 12.97 1.64
CA ARG A 76 -2.46 13.70 0.42
C ARG A 76 -1.35 14.63 -0.05
N GLU A 77 -0.59 15.22 0.89
CA GLU A 77 0.55 16.08 0.57
C GLU A 77 1.68 15.33 -0.12
N GLN A 78 1.73 13.99 -0.01
CA GLN A 78 2.72 13.18 -0.73
C GLN A 78 2.49 13.17 -2.24
N ASP A 79 1.31 13.58 -2.69
CA ASP A 79 0.98 13.71 -4.11
C ASP A 79 1.25 12.41 -4.90
N LEU A 80 0.72 11.31 -4.40
CA LEU A 80 0.92 9.99 -5.03
C LEU A 80 0.08 9.89 -6.30
N PRO A 81 0.70 9.58 -7.45
CA PRO A 81 -0.05 9.26 -8.66
C PRO A 81 -1.06 8.15 -8.38
N THR A 82 -2.32 8.39 -8.73
CA THR A 82 -3.44 7.50 -8.42
C THR A 82 -4.11 7.03 -9.70
N VAL A 83 -4.27 5.71 -9.83
CA VAL A 83 -4.91 5.08 -10.99
C VAL A 83 -6.34 4.70 -10.61
N PRO A 84 -7.35 5.05 -11.42
CA PRO A 84 -8.72 4.64 -11.16
C PRO A 84 -8.86 3.12 -11.13
N SER A 85 -9.50 2.58 -10.09
CA SER A 85 -9.77 1.15 -9.99
C SER A 85 -10.59 0.62 -11.16
N GLU A 86 -11.45 1.46 -11.73
CA GLU A 86 -12.26 1.12 -12.90
C GLU A 86 -11.41 0.60 -14.07
N GLU A 87 -10.20 1.11 -14.25
CA GLU A 87 -9.29 0.66 -15.30
C GLU A 87 -8.68 -0.71 -15.03
N LEU A 88 -8.83 -1.23 -13.82
CA LEU A 88 -8.18 -2.46 -13.35
C LEU A 88 -9.18 -3.61 -13.10
N LEU A 89 -10.47 -3.38 -13.26
CA LEU A 89 -11.51 -4.28 -12.77
C LEU A 89 -11.37 -5.72 -13.31
N ASN A 90 -11.27 -5.89 -14.62
CA ASN A 90 -11.25 -7.22 -15.22
C ASN A 90 -9.98 -7.99 -14.83
N LYS A 91 -8.83 -7.34 -14.86
CA LYS A 91 -7.56 -7.97 -14.46
C LYS A 91 -7.57 -8.31 -12.98
N ALA A 92 -8.09 -7.43 -12.15
CA ALA A 92 -8.19 -7.65 -10.71
C ALA A 92 -9.10 -8.85 -10.39
N LEU A 93 -10.21 -8.97 -11.11
CA LEU A 93 -11.13 -10.10 -10.93
C LEU A 93 -10.47 -11.42 -11.31
N ALA A 94 -9.74 -11.43 -12.42
CA ALA A 94 -9.02 -12.63 -12.88
C ALA A 94 -7.94 -13.04 -11.86
N ILE A 95 -7.14 -12.10 -11.38
CA ILE A 95 -6.10 -12.37 -10.39
C ILE A 95 -6.71 -12.89 -9.08
N ALA A 96 -7.77 -12.27 -8.60
CA ALA A 96 -8.46 -12.69 -7.39
C ALA A 96 -8.95 -14.15 -7.52
N GLY A 97 -9.53 -14.50 -8.66
CA GLY A 97 -10.01 -15.87 -8.92
C GLY A 97 -8.89 -16.88 -9.03
N GLU A 98 -7.83 -16.56 -9.77
CA GLU A 98 -6.70 -17.47 -9.98
C GLU A 98 -5.91 -17.77 -8.71
N HIS A 99 -5.77 -16.79 -7.85
CA HIS A 99 -4.91 -16.87 -6.66
C HIS A 99 -5.69 -16.97 -5.35
N ASN A 100 -7.00 -17.00 -5.43
CA ASN A 100 -7.88 -17.06 -4.26
C ASN A 100 -7.57 -15.93 -3.26
N ARG A 101 -7.44 -14.71 -3.77
CA ARG A 101 -7.25 -13.51 -2.97
C ARG A 101 -8.49 -12.63 -3.07
N SER A 102 -8.58 -11.61 -2.20
CA SER A 102 -9.67 -10.66 -2.29
C SER A 102 -9.60 -9.87 -3.59
N PHE A 103 -10.75 -9.35 -4.03
CA PHE A 103 -10.78 -8.43 -5.18
C PHE A 103 -9.92 -7.18 -4.91
N TYR A 104 -9.89 -6.72 -3.67
CA TYR A 104 -9.09 -5.56 -3.26
C TYR A 104 -7.60 -5.82 -3.42
N ASP A 105 -7.10 -6.98 -2.99
CA ASP A 105 -5.73 -7.42 -3.27
C ASP A 105 -5.49 -7.48 -4.78
N GLY A 106 -6.48 -7.98 -5.51
CA GLY A 106 -6.44 -8.06 -6.96
C GLY A 106 -6.24 -6.71 -7.64
N LEU A 107 -6.80 -5.63 -7.11
CA LEU A 107 -6.64 -4.28 -7.67
C LEU A 107 -5.18 -3.81 -7.57
N TYR A 108 -4.54 -3.99 -6.43
CA TYR A 108 -3.12 -3.66 -6.28
C TYR A 108 -2.25 -4.50 -7.20
N LEU A 109 -2.50 -5.81 -7.23
CA LEU A 109 -1.72 -6.74 -8.04
C LEU A 109 -1.93 -6.48 -9.54
N ALA A 110 -3.15 -6.14 -9.94
CA ALA A 110 -3.45 -5.78 -11.32
C ALA A 110 -2.67 -4.54 -11.76
N LEU A 111 -2.57 -3.53 -10.90
CA LEU A 111 -1.77 -2.34 -11.19
C LEU A 111 -0.30 -2.70 -11.36
N ALA A 112 0.25 -3.52 -10.46
CA ALA A 112 1.64 -3.95 -10.53
C ALA A 112 1.93 -4.72 -11.83
N VAL A 113 1.07 -5.65 -12.20
CA VAL A 113 1.21 -6.44 -13.44
C VAL A 113 1.10 -5.54 -14.67
N THR A 114 0.12 -4.65 -14.70
CA THR A 114 -0.12 -3.76 -15.84
C THR A 114 1.07 -2.83 -16.08
N GLU A 115 1.62 -2.26 -15.02
CA GLU A 115 2.74 -1.34 -15.10
C GLU A 115 4.10 -2.04 -15.15
N LYS A 116 4.13 -3.37 -14.99
CA LYS A 116 5.36 -4.18 -14.96
C LYS A 116 6.32 -3.74 -13.85
N ILE A 117 5.77 -3.50 -12.68
CA ILE A 117 6.52 -3.08 -11.49
C ILE A 117 6.11 -3.96 -10.30
N GLU A 118 6.87 -3.88 -9.20
CA GLU A 118 6.55 -4.63 -8.00
C GLU A 118 5.58 -3.85 -7.09
N MET A 119 4.68 -4.59 -6.44
CA MET A 119 3.90 -4.09 -5.31
C MET A 119 4.69 -4.31 -4.02
N ILE A 120 4.73 -3.31 -3.14
CA ILE A 120 5.29 -3.46 -1.79
C ILE A 120 4.13 -3.52 -0.80
N THR A 121 4.11 -4.55 0.02
CA THR A 121 3.07 -4.77 1.03
C THR A 121 3.67 -5.11 2.39
N ALA A 122 2.99 -4.73 3.46
CA ALA A 122 3.32 -5.18 4.81
C ALA A 122 2.62 -6.51 5.16
N ASP A 123 1.74 -7.00 4.29
CA ASP A 123 1.03 -8.26 4.46
C ASP A 123 1.91 -9.43 4.00
N GLU A 124 2.62 -10.06 4.96
CA GLU A 124 3.49 -11.19 4.67
C GLU A 124 2.73 -12.38 4.08
N ARG A 125 1.50 -12.62 4.52
CA ARG A 125 0.67 -13.72 4.01
C ARG A 125 0.37 -13.54 2.53
N LEU A 126 0.01 -12.33 2.13
CA LEU A 126 -0.23 -12.02 0.72
C LEU A 126 1.02 -12.26 -0.10
N ALA A 127 2.14 -11.68 0.32
CA ALA A 127 3.40 -11.83 -0.39
C ALA A 127 3.80 -13.31 -0.54
N ASN A 128 3.74 -14.08 0.55
CA ASN A 128 4.08 -15.50 0.51
C ASN A 128 3.15 -16.32 -0.39
N ALA A 129 1.87 -15.94 -0.44
CA ALA A 129 0.90 -16.68 -1.24
C ALA A 129 1.10 -16.51 -2.75
N VAL A 130 1.57 -15.36 -3.21
CA VAL A 130 1.56 -15.04 -4.65
C VAL A 130 2.91 -14.62 -5.23
N SER A 131 3.96 -14.43 -4.42
CA SER A 131 5.24 -13.91 -4.92
C SER A 131 5.94 -14.80 -5.94
N SER A 132 5.63 -16.09 -5.99
CA SER A 132 6.18 -17.00 -7.01
C SER A 132 5.58 -16.78 -8.40
N HIS A 133 4.44 -16.08 -8.50
CA HIS A 133 3.71 -15.89 -9.75
C HIS A 133 3.43 -14.42 -10.07
N LEU A 134 3.43 -13.54 -9.07
CA LEU A 134 3.06 -12.13 -9.22
C LEU A 134 4.14 -11.23 -8.65
N PRO A 135 4.28 -10.00 -9.19
CA PRO A 135 5.32 -9.06 -8.76
C PRO A 135 4.95 -8.38 -7.44
N VAL A 136 5.17 -9.07 -6.35
CA VAL A 136 4.92 -8.55 -5.00
C VAL A 136 6.14 -8.81 -4.12
N ARG A 137 6.46 -7.83 -3.28
CA ARG A 137 7.56 -7.93 -2.31
C ARG A 137 7.05 -7.55 -0.93
N TRP A 138 7.37 -8.39 0.04
CA TRP A 138 7.08 -8.07 1.43
C TRP A 138 8.05 -7.00 1.96
N LEU A 139 7.51 -6.04 2.70
CA LEU A 139 8.30 -4.93 3.28
C LEU A 139 9.52 -5.44 4.07
N GLY A 140 9.42 -6.59 4.71
CA GLY A 140 10.51 -7.17 5.48
C GLY A 140 11.72 -7.63 4.67
N TYR A 141 11.61 -7.65 3.34
CA TYR A 141 12.71 -8.04 2.44
C TYR A 141 13.33 -6.86 1.70
N LEU A 142 13.10 -5.66 2.14
CA LEU A 142 13.64 -4.45 1.52
C LEU A 142 14.94 -3.99 2.18
#